data_2fdc54fab512457b78c5248d8e65fe1d
#
_entry.id   2fdc54fab512457b78c5248d8e65fe1d
#
_cell.length_a   1.000
_cell.length_b   1.000
_cell.length_c   1.000
_cell.angle_alpha   90.00
_cell.angle_beta   90.00
_cell.angle_gamma   90.00
#
_symmetry.space_group_name_H-M   'P 1'
#
loop_
_entity.id
_entity.type
_entity.pdbx_description
1 polymer ?
#
loop_
_entity_poly.entity_id
_entity_poly.type
_entity_poly.pdbx_seq_one_letter_code
_entity_poly.pdbx_strand_id
1 'polypeptide(L)'
;MFCGLIFHGRYRRRLCAMRNSDKADRIFSGNFVTKVGYLMKFDKIKNKGQARLFENQYLEMLTKTHPLVIWGMYIPLIVYMLYYSVARLGFGGWRVFLTFIGAMLFWTFFEYLMHRFVFHMVSENARMQHFIYILHGNHHEYPRDKERLFMPPVPSLILAAVIFGLFYLLLQENAFPFFPGFLLGYLIYGTMHYAIHAWHPPFKWMKPVWRNHHLHHYKDEEMGFGVSSSFWDLVFGTRFDLDKEKEDKEKVQSLMFEKKQKAK
;
A
#
# COMPACT_ATOMS: atom_id res chain seq x y z
N MET A 1 -31.13 -5.58 -13.35
CA MET A 1 -30.42 -5.30 -14.61
C MET A 1 -29.43 -4.17 -14.30
N PHE A 2 -28.28 -4.49 -13.70
CA PHE A 2 -27.25 -3.51 -13.35
C PHE A 2 -26.22 -3.48 -14.46
N CYS A 3 -26.14 -2.35 -15.16
CA CYS A 3 -25.19 -2.08 -16.21
C CYS A 3 -23.80 -1.92 -15.58
N GLY A 4 -22.90 -2.91 -15.74
CA GLY A 4 -21.53 -2.85 -15.27
C GLY A 4 -20.78 -1.77 -16.04
N LEU A 5 -20.28 -0.78 -15.32
CA LEU A 5 -19.35 0.23 -15.83
C LEU A 5 -18.02 -0.44 -16.18
N ILE A 6 -17.89 -0.87 -17.43
CA ILE A 6 -16.64 -1.36 -18.02
C ILE A 6 -15.77 -0.16 -18.37
N PHE A 7 -14.95 0.28 -17.41
CA PHE A 7 -13.94 1.33 -17.66
C PHE A 7 -12.65 0.81 -18.35
N HIS A 8 -12.66 -0.44 -18.83
CA HIS A 8 -11.46 -1.15 -19.30
C HIS A 8 -11.03 -0.88 -20.76
N GLY A 9 -11.84 -0.18 -21.55
CA GLY A 9 -11.61 -0.14 -23.01
C GLY A 9 -10.99 1.12 -23.61
N ARG A 10 -11.05 2.25 -22.94
CA ARG A 10 -10.64 3.55 -23.53
C ARG A 10 -9.22 4.02 -23.13
N TYR A 11 -8.72 3.63 -21.99
CA TYR A 11 -7.39 4.04 -21.52
C TYR A 11 -6.25 3.33 -22.26
N ARG A 12 -6.41 2.04 -22.57
CA ARG A 12 -5.42 1.28 -23.36
C ARG A 12 -5.22 1.84 -24.78
N ARG A 13 -6.28 2.37 -25.42
CA ARG A 13 -6.17 2.92 -26.78
C ARG A 13 -5.45 4.28 -26.80
N ARG A 14 -5.55 5.10 -25.76
CA ARG A 14 -4.82 6.38 -25.69
C ARG A 14 -3.33 6.19 -25.44
N LEU A 15 -2.94 5.25 -24.61
CA LEU A 15 -1.53 4.91 -24.38
C LEU A 15 -0.85 4.32 -25.63
N CYS A 16 -1.58 3.53 -26.45
CA CYS A 16 -1.08 3.07 -27.74
C CYS A 16 -0.96 4.18 -28.78
N ALA A 17 -1.87 5.16 -28.79
CA ALA A 17 -1.82 6.30 -29.73
C ALA A 17 -0.65 7.27 -29.43
N MET A 18 -0.26 7.43 -28.16
CA MET A 18 0.91 8.24 -27.77
C MET A 18 2.26 7.59 -28.14
N ARG A 19 2.29 6.29 -28.42
CA ARG A 19 3.51 5.56 -28.78
C ARG A 19 4.01 5.84 -30.20
N ASN A 20 3.18 6.44 -31.04
CA ASN A 20 3.50 6.68 -32.48
C ASN A 20 3.81 8.14 -32.84
N SER A 21 3.97 9.06 -31.89
CA SER A 21 4.39 10.42 -32.22
C SER A 21 5.83 10.65 -31.80
N ASP A 22 6.77 10.44 -32.72
CA ASP A 22 8.20 10.78 -32.59
C ASP A 22 8.48 12.28 -32.36
N LYS A 23 7.46 13.09 -32.10
CA LYS A 23 7.55 14.53 -31.79
C LYS A 23 7.52 14.85 -30.29
N ALA A 24 7.12 13.89 -29.42
CA ALA A 24 7.07 14.12 -27.98
C ALA A 24 8.45 14.07 -27.30
N ASP A 25 9.47 13.48 -27.95
CA ASP A 25 10.78 13.24 -27.35
C ASP A 25 11.70 14.46 -27.29
N ARG A 26 11.30 15.62 -27.85
CA ARG A 26 12.19 16.80 -27.93
C ARG A 26 11.88 17.95 -26.97
N ILE A 27 10.80 17.89 -26.18
CA ILE A 27 10.40 19.03 -25.35
C ILE A 27 10.70 18.84 -23.85
N PHE A 28 10.98 17.64 -23.41
CA PHE A 28 11.27 17.35 -21.99
C PHE A 28 12.59 16.56 -21.82
N SER A 29 13.71 17.24 -22.04
CA SER A 29 15.05 16.72 -21.69
C SER A 29 15.32 16.89 -20.18
N GLY A 30 14.48 16.33 -19.35
CA GLY A 30 14.72 16.24 -17.91
C GLY A 30 14.57 14.80 -17.45
N ASN A 31 15.62 14.26 -16.82
CA ASN A 31 15.71 12.88 -16.29
C ASN A 31 14.55 12.43 -15.40
N PHE A 32 13.62 13.33 -15.06
CA PHE A 32 12.50 13.10 -14.16
C PHE A 32 11.28 12.48 -14.86
N VAL A 33 10.87 12.98 -16.03
CA VAL A 33 9.67 12.48 -16.75
C VAL A 33 9.88 11.06 -17.27
N THR A 34 11.11 10.74 -17.71
CA THR A 34 11.46 9.38 -18.11
C THR A 34 11.41 8.38 -16.94
N LYS A 35 11.72 8.81 -15.68
CA LYS A 35 11.63 7.92 -14.51
C LYS A 35 10.21 7.53 -14.13
N VAL A 36 9.26 8.46 -14.20
CA VAL A 36 7.87 8.22 -13.75
C VAL A 36 7.04 7.42 -14.77
N GLY A 37 7.19 7.69 -16.06
CA GLY A 37 6.48 6.93 -17.12
C GLY A 37 6.94 5.48 -17.27
N TYR A 38 7.93 5.07 -16.49
CA TYR A 38 8.57 3.76 -16.57
C TYR A 38 8.40 2.87 -15.32
N LEU A 39 7.67 3.34 -14.30
CA LEU A 39 7.49 2.60 -13.04
C LEU A 39 6.78 1.26 -13.17
N MET A 40 6.17 1.00 -14.30
CA MET A 40 5.16 -0.04 -14.48
C MET A 40 5.58 -1.21 -15.37
N LYS A 41 6.85 -1.60 -15.35
CA LYS A 41 7.31 -2.80 -16.06
C LYS A 41 8.26 -3.62 -15.20
N PHE A 42 8.11 -4.94 -15.26
CA PHE A 42 8.98 -5.94 -14.60
C PHE A 42 10.49 -5.68 -14.76
N ASP A 43 10.88 -5.04 -15.87
CA ASP A 43 12.29 -4.78 -16.20
C ASP A 43 12.94 -3.68 -15.35
N LYS A 44 12.17 -2.98 -14.50
CA LYS A 44 12.65 -1.84 -13.70
C LYS A 44 12.63 -2.05 -12.19
N ILE A 45 12.13 -3.20 -11.74
CA ILE A 45 12.13 -3.54 -10.32
C ILE A 45 13.56 -3.79 -9.86
N LYS A 46 13.97 -3.06 -8.84
CA LYS A 46 15.30 -3.15 -8.23
C LYS A 46 15.19 -3.88 -6.90
N ASN A 47 15.60 -5.15 -6.89
CA ASN A 47 15.62 -5.97 -5.66
C ASN A 47 16.80 -5.66 -4.72
N LYS A 48 17.74 -4.82 -5.15
CA LYS A 48 18.90 -4.37 -4.36
C LYS A 48 18.93 -2.84 -4.29
N GLY A 49 19.40 -2.30 -3.17
CA GLY A 49 19.48 -0.87 -2.93
C GLY A 49 18.22 -0.28 -2.30
N GLN A 50 18.18 1.03 -2.22
CA GLN A 50 17.11 1.81 -1.61
C GLN A 50 16.72 2.94 -2.56
N ALA A 51 15.46 3.35 -2.51
CA ALA A 51 15.02 4.58 -3.14
C ALA A 51 15.71 5.77 -2.48
N ARG A 52 16.01 6.81 -3.26
CA ARG A 52 16.40 8.12 -2.73
C ARG A 52 15.31 9.12 -3.10
N LEU A 53 14.61 9.63 -2.09
CA LEU A 53 13.45 10.50 -2.27
C LEU A 53 13.82 11.98 -2.23
N PHE A 54 14.85 12.34 -1.43
CA PHE A 54 15.31 13.71 -1.26
C PHE A 54 16.82 13.83 -1.44
N GLU A 55 17.27 14.93 -2.02
CA GLU A 55 18.70 15.26 -2.12
C GLU A 55 19.29 15.62 -0.75
N ASN A 56 18.51 16.33 0.07
CA ASN A 56 18.88 16.70 1.42
C ASN A 56 18.95 15.46 2.31
N GLN A 57 20.11 15.21 2.92
CA GLN A 57 20.38 14.03 3.74
C GLN A 57 19.45 13.94 4.98
N TYR A 58 19.10 15.06 5.60
CA TYR A 58 18.22 15.07 6.78
C TYR A 58 16.78 14.73 6.39
N LEU A 59 16.29 15.29 5.28
CA LEU A 59 14.97 14.94 4.75
C LEU A 59 14.92 13.48 4.32
N GLU A 60 15.97 12.98 3.67
CA GLU A 60 16.08 11.58 3.26
C GLU A 60 16.04 10.63 4.48
N MET A 61 16.72 10.97 5.56
CA MET A 61 16.71 10.17 6.79
C MET A 61 15.31 10.13 7.43
N LEU A 62 14.53 11.21 7.34
CA LEU A 62 13.17 11.29 7.83
C LEU A 62 12.15 10.48 7.00
N THR A 63 12.54 9.97 5.83
CA THR A 63 11.69 9.07 5.02
C THR A 63 11.75 7.62 5.48
N LYS A 64 12.66 7.28 6.36
CA LYS A 64 12.90 5.92 6.83
C LYS A 64 12.29 5.71 8.20
N THR A 65 11.71 4.54 8.41
CA THR A 65 11.17 4.19 9.72
C THR A 65 11.26 2.68 9.99
N HIS A 66 11.44 2.35 11.25
CA HIS A 66 11.35 0.96 11.71
C HIS A 66 9.92 0.66 12.20
N PRO A 67 9.35 -0.52 11.89
CA PRO A 67 7.99 -0.87 12.33
C PRO A 67 7.73 -0.62 13.82
N LEU A 68 8.69 -0.94 14.69
CA LEU A 68 8.55 -0.77 16.14
C LEU A 68 8.33 0.69 16.57
N VAL A 69 8.83 1.67 15.80
CA VAL A 69 8.59 3.10 16.08
C VAL A 69 7.11 3.42 15.91
N ILE A 70 6.50 2.92 14.84
CA ILE A 70 5.08 3.15 14.53
C ILE A 70 4.19 2.41 15.55
N TRP A 71 4.53 1.17 15.92
CA TRP A 71 3.86 0.44 16.98
C TRP A 71 3.95 1.16 18.32
N GLY A 72 5.16 1.57 18.72
CA GLY A 72 5.38 2.31 19.98
C GLY A 72 4.64 3.64 20.04
N MET A 73 4.40 4.28 18.92
CA MET A 73 3.66 5.53 18.82
C MET A 73 2.13 5.31 18.93
N TYR A 74 1.59 4.32 18.20
CA TYR A 74 0.13 4.15 18.10
C TYR A 74 -0.47 3.28 19.21
N ILE A 75 0.24 2.31 19.78
CA ILE A 75 -0.32 1.49 20.86
C ILE A 75 -0.72 2.31 22.10
N PRO A 76 0.11 3.25 22.61
CA PRO A 76 -0.32 4.11 23.71
C PRO A 76 -1.55 4.97 23.36
N LEU A 77 -1.63 5.49 22.12
CA LEU A 77 -2.77 6.25 21.65
C LEU A 77 -4.06 5.40 21.60
N ILE A 78 -3.97 4.19 21.04
CA ILE A 78 -5.07 3.23 20.99
C ILE A 78 -5.59 2.94 22.41
N VAL A 79 -4.70 2.60 23.34
CA VAL A 79 -5.07 2.30 24.73
C VAL A 79 -5.71 3.50 25.41
N TYR A 80 -5.15 4.70 25.22
CA TYR A 80 -5.70 5.93 25.80
C TYR A 80 -7.11 6.21 25.27
N MET A 81 -7.35 6.11 23.96
CA MET A 81 -8.66 6.40 23.36
C MET A 81 -9.73 5.36 23.77
N LEU A 82 -9.35 4.09 23.91
CA LEU A 82 -10.25 3.06 24.45
C LEU A 82 -10.58 3.33 25.94
N TYR A 83 -9.59 3.66 26.75
CA TYR A 83 -9.80 4.10 28.12
C TYR A 83 -10.73 5.33 28.18
N TYR A 84 -10.48 6.34 27.37
CA TYR A 84 -11.30 7.55 27.31
C TYR A 84 -12.77 7.22 26.96
N SER A 85 -12.99 6.31 26.01
CA SER A 85 -14.32 5.87 25.59
C SER A 85 -15.13 5.26 26.75
N VAL A 86 -14.47 4.46 27.61
CA VAL A 86 -15.13 3.84 28.75
C VAL A 86 -15.21 4.79 29.95
N ALA A 87 -14.08 5.39 30.35
CA ALA A 87 -13.96 6.11 31.62
C ALA A 87 -14.49 7.55 31.56
N ARG A 88 -14.48 8.20 30.38
CA ARG A 88 -14.90 9.59 30.24
C ARG A 88 -16.22 9.74 29.48
N LEU A 89 -16.43 8.94 28.43
CA LEU A 89 -17.68 8.98 27.65
C LEU A 89 -18.73 8.02 28.20
N GLY A 90 -18.39 7.14 29.16
CA GLY A 90 -19.33 6.21 29.78
C GLY A 90 -19.86 5.12 28.84
N PHE A 91 -19.14 4.82 27.74
CA PHE A 91 -19.59 3.81 26.80
C PHE A 91 -19.47 2.41 27.39
N GLY A 92 -20.53 1.62 27.24
CA GLY A 92 -20.52 0.23 27.67
C GLY A 92 -19.48 -0.59 26.90
N GLY A 93 -18.82 -1.54 27.59
CA GLY A 93 -17.72 -2.33 27.02
C GLY A 93 -18.08 -3.04 25.72
N TRP A 94 -19.32 -3.54 25.60
CA TRP A 94 -19.78 -4.18 24.36
C TRP A 94 -19.89 -3.21 23.17
N ARG A 95 -20.35 -1.98 23.40
CA ARG A 95 -20.36 -0.92 22.38
C ARG A 95 -18.96 -0.60 21.92
N VAL A 96 -18.01 -0.40 22.85
CA VAL A 96 -16.61 -0.13 22.52
C VAL A 96 -16.01 -1.29 21.72
N PHE A 97 -16.23 -2.53 22.15
CA PHE A 97 -15.72 -3.71 21.46
C PHE A 97 -16.24 -3.84 20.03
N LEU A 98 -17.57 -3.74 19.84
CA LEU A 98 -18.16 -3.87 18.49
C LEU A 98 -17.72 -2.75 17.55
N THR A 99 -17.64 -1.51 18.06
CA THR A 99 -17.19 -0.36 17.26
C THR A 99 -15.72 -0.52 16.87
N PHE A 100 -14.88 -0.98 17.80
CA PHE A 100 -13.46 -1.25 17.57
C PHE A 100 -13.25 -2.35 16.51
N ILE A 101 -13.92 -3.49 16.65
CA ILE A 101 -13.81 -4.61 15.68
C ILE A 101 -14.37 -4.19 14.32
N GLY A 102 -15.52 -3.49 14.29
CA GLY A 102 -16.10 -2.97 13.06
C GLY A 102 -15.15 -2.02 12.32
N ALA A 103 -14.46 -1.15 13.05
CA ALA A 103 -13.46 -0.24 12.49
C ALA A 103 -12.21 -0.98 11.96
N MET A 104 -11.76 -2.02 12.66
CA MET A 104 -10.65 -2.86 12.21
C MET A 104 -11.01 -3.60 10.90
N LEU A 105 -12.24 -4.11 10.79
CA LEU A 105 -12.73 -4.71 9.55
C LEU A 105 -12.89 -3.66 8.44
N PHE A 106 -13.39 -2.46 8.79
CA PHE A 106 -13.50 -1.34 7.84
C PHE A 106 -12.13 -0.93 7.28
N TRP A 107 -11.05 -1.03 8.08
CA TRP A 107 -9.69 -0.79 7.59
C TRP A 107 -9.36 -1.65 6.37
N THR A 108 -9.75 -2.92 6.33
CA THR A 108 -9.43 -3.80 5.21
C THR A 108 -10.04 -3.32 3.88
N PHE A 109 -11.24 -2.72 3.95
CA PHE A 109 -11.88 -2.07 2.81
C PHE A 109 -11.18 -0.77 2.43
N PHE A 110 -10.87 0.06 3.43
CA PHE A 110 -10.17 1.33 3.25
C PHE A 110 -8.78 1.12 2.64
N GLU A 111 -8.02 0.16 3.14
CA GLU A 111 -6.73 -0.28 2.58
C GLU A 111 -6.84 -0.60 1.09
N TYR A 112 -7.82 -1.43 0.72
CA TYR A 112 -8.06 -1.80 -0.67
C TYR A 112 -8.36 -0.59 -1.56
N LEU A 113 -9.24 0.32 -1.10
CA LEU A 113 -9.57 1.54 -1.84
C LEU A 113 -8.34 2.46 -2.00
N MET A 114 -7.59 2.68 -0.92
CA MET A 114 -6.38 3.50 -0.95
C MET A 114 -5.33 2.91 -1.89
N HIS A 115 -5.10 1.60 -1.80
CA HIS A 115 -4.12 0.93 -2.63
C HIS A 115 -4.51 1.03 -4.11
N ARG A 116 -5.76 0.69 -4.45
CA ARG A 116 -6.23 0.65 -5.84
C ARG A 116 -6.37 2.04 -6.47
N PHE A 117 -6.95 3.01 -5.77
CA PHE A 117 -7.37 4.28 -6.37
C PHE A 117 -6.46 5.46 -6.06
N VAL A 118 -5.71 5.40 -4.96
CA VAL A 118 -4.81 6.49 -4.56
C VAL A 118 -3.36 6.14 -4.86
N PHE A 119 -2.89 4.96 -4.46
CA PHE A 119 -1.49 4.60 -4.63
C PHE A 119 -1.14 4.23 -6.07
N HIS A 120 -2.11 3.65 -6.80
CA HIS A 120 -2.00 3.33 -8.23
C HIS A 120 -2.70 4.35 -9.14
N MET A 121 -2.97 5.56 -8.63
CA MET A 121 -3.58 6.61 -9.44
C MET A 121 -2.64 7.04 -10.56
N VAL A 122 -3.15 7.06 -11.80
CA VAL A 122 -2.45 7.59 -12.96
C VAL A 122 -2.85 9.06 -13.16
N SER A 123 -1.88 9.96 -13.24
CA SER A 123 -2.10 11.39 -13.42
C SER A 123 -1.18 11.95 -14.51
N GLU A 124 -1.66 12.90 -15.31
CA GLU A 124 -0.83 13.64 -16.28
C GLU A 124 -0.06 14.80 -15.61
N ASN A 125 -0.41 15.15 -14.37
CA ASN A 125 0.25 16.21 -13.62
C ASN A 125 1.53 15.70 -12.97
N ALA A 126 2.69 16.27 -13.33
CA ALA A 126 4.00 15.86 -12.85
C ALA A 126 4.16 15.95 -11.31
N ARG A 127 3.52 16.94 -10.66
CA ARG A 127 3.55 17.06 -9.19
C ARG A 127 2.77 15.92 -8.53
N MET A 128 1.62 15.54 -9.10
CA MET A 128 0.82 14.44 -8.61
C MET A 128 1.54 13.10 -8.84
N GLN A 129 2.15 12.91 -10.00
CA GLN A 129 2.97 11.71 -10.26
C GLN A 129 4.13 11.59 -9.26
N HIS A 130 4.81 12.69 -8.95
CA HIS A 130 5.87 12.71 -7.94
C HIS A 130 5.34 12.37 -6.55
N PHE A 131 4.19 12.92 -6.18
CA PHE A 131 3.52 12.62 -4.91
C PHE A 131 3.17 11.13 -4.80
N ILE A 132 2.57 10.54 -5.84
CA ILE A 132 2.25 9.10 -5.90
C ILE A 132 3.52 8.27 -5.82
N TYR A 133 4.60 8.69 -6.50
CA TYR A 133 5.89 8.02 -6.40
C TYR A 133 6.44 8.01 -4.97
N ILE A 134 6.38 9.13 -4.25
CA ILE A 134 6.79 9.20 -2.84
C ILE A 134 5.91 8.31 -1.96
N LEU A 135 4.60 8.27 -2.20
CA LEU A 135 3.67 7.48 -1.38
C LEU A 135 3.86 5.96 -1.57
N HIS A 136 4.02 5.52 -2.83
CA HIS A 136 3.96 4.09 -3.14
C HIS A 136 4.83 3.64 -4.32
N GLY A 137 5.04 4.49 -5.33
CA GLY A 137 5.81 4.12 -6.52
C GLY A 137 7.27 3.75 -6.21
N ASN A 138 7.90 4.40 -5.20
CA ASN A 138 9.23 4.03 -4.75
C ASN A 138 9.27 2.60 -4.17
N HIS A 139 8.20 2.15 -3.55
CA HIS A 139 8.05 0.80 -3.04
C HIS A 139 7.92 -0.23 -4.18
N HIS A 140 7.23 0.10 -5.28
CA HIS A 140 7.20 -0.74 -6.48
C HIS A 140 8.57 -0.81 -7.17
N GLU A 141 9.34 0.28 -7.18
CA GLU A 141 10.70 0.27 -7.73
C GLU A 141 11.70 -0.50 -6.84
N TYR A 142 11.55 -0.39 -5.51
CA TYR A 142 12.43 -1.04 -4.52
C TYR A 142 11.62 -1.86 -3.50
N PRO A 143 10.98 -2.96 -3.89
CA PRO A 143 10.06 -3.68 -3.02
C PRO A 143 10.73 -4.32 -1.79
N ARG A 144 12.07 -4.41 -1.79
CA ARG A 144 12.85 -4.92 -0.66
C ARG A 144 13.47 -3.86 0.24
N ASP A 145 13.14 -2.59 0.01
CA ASP A 145 13.54 -1.49 0.90
C ASP A 145 12.68 -1.50 2.18
N LYS A 146 13.15 -2.24 3.19
CA LYS A 146 12.44 -2.47 4.45
C LYS A 146 12.25 -1.20 5.28
N GLU A 147 13.03 -0.16 5.04
CA GLU A 147 12.98 1.08 5.81
C GLU A 147 11.86 2.02 5.34
N ARG A 148 11.21 1.72 4.19
CA ARG A 148 10.12 2.54 3.60
C ARG A 148 8.80 1.81 3.42
N LEU A 149 8.60 0.71 4.16
CA LEU A 149 7.35 -0.06 4.12
C LEU A 149 6.27 0.49 5.07
N PHE A 150 6.66 1.28 6.05
CA PHE A 150 5.75 2.06 6.89
C PHE A 150 5.90 3.54 6.59
N MET A 151 4.78 4.27 6.66
CA MET A 151 4.82 5.73 6.59
C MET A 151 5.62 6.28 7.77
N PRO A 152 6.54 7.24 7.56
CA PRO A 152 7.33 7.83 8.63
C PRO A 152 6.47 8.52 9.71
N PRO A 153 6.97 8.66 10.96
CA PRO A 153 6.19 9.11 12.10
C PRO A 153 5.44 10.44 11.90
N VAL A 154 6.14 11.47 11.40
CA VAL A 154 5.55 12.82 11.26
C VAL A 154 4.40 12.85 10.25
N PRO A 155 4.57 12.44 8.97
CA PRO A 155 3.45 12.40 8.04
C PRO A 155 2.36 11.43 8.47
N SER A 156 2.70 10.32 9.14
CA SER A 156 1.75 9.37 9.68
C SER A 156 0.85 10.00 10.76
N LEU A 157 1.41 10.77 11.70
CA LEU A 157 0.63 11.48 12.73
C LEU A 157 -0.27 12.56 12.13
N ILE A 158 0.23 13.34 11.16
CA ILE A 158 -0.56 14.37 10.50
C ILE A 158 -1.77 13.73 9.80
N LEU A 159 -1.53 12.66 9.03
CA LEU A 159 -2.61 11.95 8.35
C LEU A 159 -3.60 11.31 9.33
N ALA A 160 -3.10 10.71 10.40
CA ALA A 160 -3.93 10.14 11.46
C ALA A 160 -4.82 11.18 12.13
N ALA A 161 -4.30 12.39 12.40
CA ALA A 161 -5.08 13.50 12.97
C ALA A 161 -6.17 13.99 12.01
N VAL A 162 -5.87 14.10 10.71
CA VAL A 162 -6.84 14.48 9.68
C VAL A 162 -7.95 13.43 9.58
N ILE A 163 -7.59 12.14 9.52
CA ILE A 163 -8.56 11.03 9.43
C ILE A 163 -9.40 10.95 10.72
N PHE A 164 -8.80 11.13 11.90
CA PHE A 164 -9.55 11.20 13.14
C PHE A 164 -10.56 12.35 13.12
N GLY A 165 -10.15 13.54 12.68
CA GLY A 165 -11.03 14.70 12.53
C GLY A 165 -12.22 14.41 11.60
N LEU A 166 -12.00 13.76 10.47
CA LEU A 166 -13.08 13.34 9.56
C LEU A 166 -14.02 12.32 10.22
N PHE A 167 -13.50 11.33 10.94
CA PHE A 167 -14.33 10.40 11.68
C PHE A 167 -15.09 11.08 12.80
N TYR A 168 -14.48 12.03 13.49
CA TYR A 168 -15.16 12.80 14.53
C TYR A 168 -16.31 13.64 13.98
N LEU A 169 -16.14 14.26 12.82
CA LEU A 169 -17.22 14.99 12.15
C LEU A 169 -18.40 14.07 11.77
N LEU A 170 -18.14 12.84 11.38
CA LEU A 170 -19.16 11.89 10.91
C LEU A 170 -19.78 11.08 12.06
N LEU A 171 -18.98 10.64 13.03
CA LEU A 171 -19.36 9.66 14.07
C LEU A 171 -19.51 10.32 15.45
N GLN A 172 -19.12 11.59 15.58
CA GLN A 172 -19.08 12.32 16.84
C GLN A 172 -18.27 11.54 17.90
N GLU A 173 -18.74 11.37 19.10
CA GLU A 173 -18.06 10.65 20.17
C GLU A 173 -17.77 9.16 19.84
N ASN A 174 -18.52 8.53 18.90
CA ASN A 174 -18.21 7.17 18.46
C ASN A 174 -16.87 7.06 17.72
N ALA A 175 -16.29 8.17 17.27
CA ALA A 175 -14.96 8.19 16.69
C ALA A 175 -13.88 7.73 17.70
N PHE A 176 -14.08 7.92 19.01
CA PHE A 176 -13.11 7.53 20.03
C PHE A 176 -12.92 6.01 20.13
N PRO A 177 -13.92 5.14 20.13
CA PRO A 177 -13.71 3.69 20.03
C PRO A 177 -13.49 3.20 18.58
N PHE A 178 -13.93 3.95 17.56
CA PHE A 178 -13.76 3.57 16.15
C PHE A 178 -12.30 3.75 15.69
N PHE A 179 -11.71 4.90 15.92
CA PHE A 179 -10.38 5.22 15.43
C PHE A 179 -9.28 4.29 15.97
N PRO A 180 -9.27 3.87 17.24
CA PRO A 180 -8.38 2.81 17.72
C PRO A 180 -8.43 1.50 16.92
N GLY A 181 -9.63 1.04 16.57
CA GLY A 181 -9.78 -0.15 15.72
C GLY A 181 -9.22 0.07 14.31
N PHE A 182 -9.48 1.23 13.73
CA PHE A 182 -8.93 1.64 12.45
C PHE A 182 -7.39 1.71 12.47
N LEU A 183 -6.81 2.31 13.52
CA LEU A 183 -5.34 2.35 13.72
C LEU A 183 -4.73 0.96 13.91
N LEU A 184 -5.39 0.08 14.65
CA LEU A 184 -4.91 -1.31 14.78
C LEU A 184 -4.95 -2.02 13.43
N GLY A 185 -5.99 -1.80 12.62
CA GLY A 185 -6.06 -2.28 11.24
C GLY A 185 -4.85 -1.81 10.41
N TYR A 186 -4.50 -0.51 10.50
CA TYR A 186 -3.29 0.05 9.88
C TYR A 186 -2.00 -0.63 10.35
N LEU A 187 -1.85 -0.86 11.65
CA LEU A 187 -0.66 -1.53 12.20
C LEU A 187 -0.55 -2.98 11.72
N ILE A 188 -1.66 -3.71 11.64
CA ILE A 188 -1.71 -5.08 11.10
C ILE A 188 -1.34 -5.06 9.62
N TYR A 189 -1.95 -4.17 8.83
CA TYR A 189 -1.63 -3.98 7.41
C TYR A 189 -0.14 -3.72 7.19
N GLY A 190 0.43 -2.72 7.86
CA GLY A 190 1.83 -2.37 7.70
C GLY A 190 2.77 -3.50 8.13
N THR A 191 2.41 -4.24 9.18
CA THR A 191 3.17 -5.41 9.65
C THR A 191 3.11 -6.56 8.65
N MET A 192 1.92 -6.83 8.09
CA MET A 192 1.75 -7.83 7.03
C MET A 192 2.55 -7.46 5.79
N HIS A 193 2.45 -6.21 5.35
CA HIS A 193 3.18 -5.67 4.22
C HIS A 193 4.70 -5.81 4.41
N TYR A 194 5.20 -5.40 5.58
CA TYR A 194 6.60 -5.59 5.95
C TYR A 194 6.99 -7.07 5.93
N ALA A 195 6.19 -7.93 6.53
CA ALA A 195 6.46 -9.36 6.60
C ALA A 195 6.50 -10.00 5.20
N ILE A 196 5.60 -9.62 4.30
CA ILE A 196 5.55 -10.12 2.92
C ILE A 196 6.87 -9.83 2.19
N HIS A 197 7.41 -8.62 2.34
CA HIS A 197 8.66 -8.23 1.67
C HIS A 197 9.93 -8.67 2.41
N ALA A 198 9.84 -8.92 3.72
CA ALA A 198 11.00 -9.27 4.55
C ALA A 198 11.20 -10.76 4.73
N TRP A 199 10.13 -11.55 4.78
CA TRP A 199 10.15 -12.93 5.22
C TRP A 199 9.30 -13.86 4.35
N HIS A 200 9.52 -15.15 4.49
CA HIS A 200 8.61 -16.17 3.97
C HIS A 200 7.31 -16.21 4.80
N PRO A 201 6.19 -16.67 4.20
CA PRO A 201 4.94 -16.80 4.95
C PRO A 201 5.14 -17.77 6.14
N PRO A 202 4.83 -17.33 7.37
CA PRO A 202 5.07 -18.15 8.57
C PRO A 202 4.16 -19.39 8.63
N PHE A 203 2.97 -19.28 8.02
CA PHE A 203 1.99 -20.37 7.99
C PHE A 203 1.54 -20.69 6.57
N LYS A 204 1.20 -21.96 6.31
CA LYS A 204 0.75 -22.41 4.97
C LYS A 204 -0.48 -21.69 4.47
N TRP A 205 -1.41 -21.34 5.36
CA TRP A 205 -2.65 -20.62 5.02
C TRP A 205 -2.43 -19.15 4.62
N MET A 206 -1.30 -18.56 5.00
CA MET A 206 -0.94 -17.19 4.59
C MET A 206 -0.31 -17.11 3.19
N LYS A 207 0.14 -18.25 2.61
CA LYS A 207 0.76 -18.27 1.28
C LYS A 207 -0.05 -17.56 0.19
N PRO A 208 -1.39 -17.66 0.12
CA PRO A 208 -2.17 -16.96 -0.89
C PRO A 208 -2.01 -15.43 -0.83
N VAL A 209 -1.95 -14.85 0.37
CA VAL A 209 -1.77 -13.40 0.56
C VAL A 209 -0.39 -12.96 0.09
N TRP A 210 0.68 -13.68 0.50
CA TRP A 210 2.05 -13.44 0.04
C TRP A 210 2.14 -13.51 -1.49
N ARG A 211 1.57 -14.53 -2.08
CA ARG A 211 1.61 -14.76 -3.52
C ARG A 211 0.81 -13.69 -4.28
N ASN A 212 -0.37 -13.31 -3.79
CA ASN A 212 -1.19 -12.26 -4.38
C ASN A 212 -0.42 -10.93 -4.44
N HIS A 213 0.19 -10.52 -3.33
CA HIS A 213 0.93 -9.25 -3.26
C HIS A 213 2.25 -9.29 -4.07
N HIS A 214 2.94 -10.43 -4.12
CA HIS A 214 4.12 -10.55 -4.99
C HIS A 214 3.75 -10.54 -6.47
N LEU A 215 2.65 -11.16 -6.87
CA LEU A 215 2.15 -11.07 -8.26
C LEU A 215 1.78 -9.63 -8.60
N HIS A 216 1.20 -8.87 -7.66
CA HIS A 216 0.95 -7.46 -7.80
C HIS A 216 2.22 -6.67 -8.12
N HIS A 217 3.32 -6.88 -7.39
CA HIS A 217 4.59 -6.21 -7.65
C HIS A 217 5.29 -6.68 -8.92
N TYR A 218 5.31 -7.99 -9.17
CA TYR A 218 6.22 -8.58 -10.17
C TYR A 218 5.54 -8.97 -11.47
N LYS A 219 4.20 -8.99 -11.53
CA LYS A 219 3.45 -9.39 -12.73
C LYS A 219 2.50 -8.32 -13.24
N ASP A 220 1.54 -7.91 -12.42
CA ASP A 220 0.49 -6.98 -12.82
C ASP A 220 0.02 -6.17 -11.62
N GLU A 221 0.35 -4.89 -11.61
CA GLU A 221 -0.01 -3.94 -10.55
C GLU A 221 -1.46 -3.46 -10.58
N GLU A 222 -2.22 -3.79 -11.63
CA GLU A 222 -3.66 -3.54 -11.72
C GLU A 222 -4.49 -4.65 -11.06
N MET A 223 -3.84 -5.65 -10.46
CA MET A 223 -4.45 -6.79 -9.78
C MET A 223 -3.83 -6.98 -8.39
N GLY A 224 -4.55 -7.60 -7.45
CA GLY A 224 -3.97 -8.03 -6.17
C GLY A 224 -3.68 -6.91 -5.17
N PHE A 225 -4.61 -5.96 -5.01
CA PHE A 225 -4.45 -4.79 -4.15
C PHE A 225 -4.52 -5.08 -2.65
N GLY A 226 -5.19 -6.17 -2.24
CA GLY A 226 -5.32 -6.52 -0.83
C GLY A 226 -4.02 -7.07 -0.25
N VAL A 227 -3.53 -6.42 0.83
CA VAL A 227 -2.29 -6.78 1.54
C VAL A 227 -2.60 -7.53 2.83
N SER A 228 -3.54 -7.03 3.66
CA SER A 228 -3.96 -7.75 4.88
C SER A 228 -4.92 -8.89 4.56
N SER A 229 -5.68 -8.79 3.48
CA SER A 229 -6.63 -9.79 3.02
C SER A 229 -6.92 -9.64 1.53
N SER A 230 -6.99 -10.75 0.80
CA SER A 230 -7.43 -10.76 -0.61
C SER A 230 -8.97 -10.82 -0.77
N PHE A 231 -9.73 -10.58 0.29
CA PHE A 231 -11.19 -10.64 0.26
C PHE A 231 -11.78 -9.60 -0.71
N TRP A 232 -11.31 -8.37 -0.65
CA TRP A 232 -11.80 -7.30 -1.52
C TRP A 232 -11.37 -7.48 -2.98
N ASP A 233 -10.21 -8.10 -3.22
CA ASP A 233 -9.81 -8.51 -4.58
C ASP A 233 -10.80 -9.53 -5.16
N LEU A 234 -11.32 -10.44 -4.33
CA LEU A 234 -12.36 -11.39 -4.74
C LEU A 234 -13.67 -10.66 -5.08
N VAL A 235 -14.12 -9.75 -4.19
CA VAL A 235 -15.38 -9.00 -4.35
C VAL A 235 -15.35 -8.12 -5.61
N PHE A 236 -14.23 -7.46 -5.90
CA PHE A 236 -14.08 -6.54 -7.01
C PHE A 236 -13.43 -7.14 -8.27
N GLY A 237 -13.17 -8.45 -8.29
CA GLY A 237 -12.64 -9.16 -9.45
C GLY A 237 -11.19 -8.80 -9.80
N THR A 238 -10.39 -8.34 -8.82
CA THR A 238 -8.96 -8.01 -8.99
C THR A 238 -8.03 -9.08 -8.41
N ARG A 239 -8.55 -10.25 -8.05
CA ARG A 239 -7.77 -11.36 -7.52
C ARG A 239 -7.08 -12.13 -8.66
N PHE A 240 -5.81 -12.49 -8.48
CA PHE A 240 -5.12 -13.40 -9.38
C PHE A 240 -5.72 -14.81 -9.33
N ASP A 241 -5.85 -15.43 -10.51
CA ASP A 241 -6.17 -16.86 -10.63
C ASP A 241 -4.88 -17.67 -10.37
N LEU A 242 -4.70 -18.03 -9.11
CA LEU A 242 -3.46 -18.65 -8.63
C LEU A 242 -3.23 -20.06 -9.20
N ASP A 243 -4.24 -20.70 -9.79
CA ASP A 243 -4.10 -22.02 -10.39
C ASP A 243 -3.58 -21.93 -11.83
N LYS A 244 -3.97 -20.87 -12.55
CA LYS A 244 -3.47 -20.59 -13.90
C LYS A 244 -2.05 -20.01 -13.92
N GLU A 245 -1.57 -19.50 -12.79
CA GLU A 245 -0.29 -18.80 -12.63
C GLU A 245 0.90 -19.73 -12.28
N LYS A 246 0.85 -21.02 -12.69
CA LYS A 246 1.92 -21.98 -12.35
C LYS A 246 3.27 -21.59 -12.97
N GLU A 247 3.27 -21.12 -14.22
CA GLU A 247 4.49 -20.73 -14.93
C GLU A 247 5.14 -19.46 -14.35
N ASP A 248 4.32 -18.49 -13.96
CA ASP A 248 4.80 -17.26 -13.33
C ASP A 248 5.28 -17.48 -11.90
N LYS A 249 4.87 -18.56 -11.25
CA LYS A 249 5.29 -18.92 -9.91
C LYS A 249 6.81 -19.09 -9.79
N GLU A 250 7.43 -19.73 -10.75
CA GLU A 250 8.89 -19.94 -10.78
C GLU A 250 9.61 -18.61 -11.02
N LYS A 251 9.12 -17.80 -11.95
CA LYS A 251 9.66 -16.46 -12.25
C LYS A 251 9.54 -15.54 -11.04
N VAL A 252 8.37 -15.44 -10.42
CA VAL A 252 8.16 -14.65 -9.19
C VAL A 252 9.04 -15.18 -8.06
N GLN A 253 9.15 -16.49 -7.91
CA GLN A 253 9.98 -17.11 -6.88
C GLN A 253 11.48 -16.84 -7.09
N SER A 254 11.95 -16.81 -8.34
CA SER A 254 13.34 -16.47 -8.67
C SER A 254 13.66 -15.00 -8.37
N LEU A 255 12.72 -14.10 -8.65
CA LEU A 255 12.84 -12.66 -8.36
C LEU A 255 12.76 -12.36 -6.86
N MET A 256 11.90 -13.09 -6.13
CA MET A 256 11.72 -12.94 -4.69
C MET A 256 12.92 -13.46 -3.89
N PHE A 257 13.47 -14.58 -4.31
CA PHE A 257 14.48 -15.33 -3.59
C PHE A 257 15.66 -15.62 -4.53
N GLU A 258 16.42 -14.59 -4.91
CA GLU A 258 17.73 -14.84 -5.53
C GLU A 258 18.46 -15.85 -4.64
N LYS A 259 18.55 -17.08 -5.11
CA LYS A 259 19.43 -18.07 -4.51
C LYS A 259 20.80 -17.40 -4.42
N LYS A 260 21.36 -17.26 -3.22
CA LYS A 260 22.78 -16.97 -3.07
C LYS A 260 23.48 -18.00 -3.96
N GLN A 261 23.96 -17.58 -5.13
CA GLN A 261 24.86 -18.40 -5.90
C GLN A 261 26.02 -18.67 -4.94
N LYS A 262 26.13 -19.91 -4.49
CA LYS A 262 27.31 -20.34 -3.78
C LYS A 262 28.45 -20.07 -4.74
N ALA A 263 29.26 -19.06 -4.40
CA ALA A 263 30.56 -18.87 -5.03
C ALA A 263 31.29 -20.23 -4.84
N LYS A 264 31.54 -20.86 -5.96
CA LYS A 264 32.47 -22.00 -6.01
C LYS A 264 33.89 -21.47 -5.89
#